data_10f510694b962784fda275631200a36c
#
_entry.id   10f510694b962784fda275631200a36c
#
_cell.length_a   1.000
_cell.length_b   1.000
_cell.length_c   1.000
_cell.angle_alpha   90.00
_cell.angle_beta   90.00
_cell.angle_gamma   90.00
#
_symmetry.space_group_name_H-M   'P 1'
#
loop_
_entity.id
_entity.type
_entity.pdbx_description
1 polymer ?
#
loop_
_entity_poly.entity_id
_entity_poly.type
_entity_poly.pdbx_seq_one_letter_code
_entity_poly.pdbx_strand_id
1 'polypeptide(L)'
;MRKLGIVWVLIAAVLFAGCVPSETVSGENSVVSRFEEIGSSEKADSSAKDTASAQTVDEILKKMTLREKVGQLFFVRPDAFDQTLTPKQVNHDNKNGVTVWNEKMTARMENYPAGGVVMFGKNIDTPKQLKTMVSSMQQAAKTPLLFCVDEEGGRVARLANTAGFDLPTYDSMAAIGATGDPENAYAAGKTIGNYLKEYGFSVDFAPVADANTNPNNQVIGDRAFSNDPQTVSRMVSAQIDGFHEAGVLTCIKHFPGHGDT
;
A
#
# COMPACT_ATOMS: atom_id res chain seq x y z
N MET A 1 -8.53 -32.39 23.60
CA MET A 1 -9.38 -31.42 22.88
C MET A 1 -8.82 -30.03 23.11
N ARG A 2 -7.98 -29.50 22.23
CA ARG A 2 -7.39 -28.15 22.31
C ARG A 2 -8.26 -27.20 21.51
N LYS A 3 -8.83 -26.20 22.18
CA LYS A 3 -9.65 -25.16 21.55
C LYS A 3 -8.77 -24.27 20.70
N LEU A 4 -9.02 -24.22 19.39
CA LEU A 4 -8.46 -23.25 18.48
C LEU A 4 -9.11 -21.89 18.77
N GLY A 5 -8.33 -20.95 19.29
CA GLY A 5 -8.74 -19.55 19.39
C GLY A 5 -8.58 -18.89 18.03
N ILE A 6 -9.68 -18.69 17.33
CA ILE A 6 -9.72 -17.89 16.08
C ILE A 6 -9.85 -16.43 16.52
N VAL A 7 -8.80 -15.66 16.29
CA VAL A 7 -8.87 -14.19 16.47
C VAL A 7 -9.48 -13.61 15.18
N TRP A 8 -10.73 -13.16 15.30
CA TRP A 8 -11.43 -12.42 14.24
C TRP A 8 -10.95 -10.97 14.23
N VAL A 9 -10.29 -10.55 13.18
CA VAL A 9 -10.21 -9.11 12.84
C VAL A 9 -11.43 -8.84 11.96
N LEU A 10 -12.47 -8.30 12.56
CA LEU A 10 -13.66 -7.84 11.86
C LEU A 10 -13.32 -6.53 11.13
N ILE A 11 -13.20 -6.59 9.82
CA ILE A 11 -13.40 -5.41 8.98
C ILE A 11 -14.90 -5.39 8.64
N ALA A 12 -15.65 -4.59 9.39
CA ALA A 12 -17.05 -4.35 9.12
C ALA A 12 -17.17 -3.42 7.91
N ALA A 13 -17.54 -3.97 6.75
CA ALA A 13 -18.10 -3.17 5.66
C ALA A 13 -19.54 -2.81 6.05
N VAL A 14 -19.77 -1.60 6.53
CA VAL A 14 -21.11 -1.08 6.81
C VAL A 14 -21.66 -0.47 5.51
N LEU A 15 -22.56 -1.20 4.86
CA LEU A 15 -23.42 -0.65 3.81
C LEU A 15 -24.54 0.16 4.48
N PHE A 16 -24.43 1.48 4.48
CA PHE A 16 -25.54 2.37 4.80
C PHE A 16 -26.36 2.63 3.54
N ALA A 17 -27.53 2.01 3.44
CA ALA A 17 -28.60 2.49 2.57
C ALA A 17 -29.33 3.60 3.32
N GLY A 18 -28.98 4.85 3.07
CA GLY A 18 -29.68 6.03 3.53
C GLY A 18 -30.53 6.59 2.41
N CYS A 19 -31.86 6.56 2.55
CA CYS A 19 -32.77 7.34 1.71
C CYS A 19 -32.55 8.83 1.99
N VAL A 20 -32.20 9.60 0.97
CA VAL A 20 -32.22 11.05 0.97
C VAL A 20 -33.27 11.51 -0.03
N PRO A 21 -34.14 12.50 0.31
CA PRO A 21 -35.15 13.01 -0.61
C PRO A 21 -34.50 13.79 -1.75
N SER A 22 -35.12 13.67 -2.93
CA SER A 22 -34.70 14.32 -4.16
C SER A 22 -34.90 15.85 -4.08
N GLU A 23 -33.80 16.60 -4.12
CA GLU A 23 -33.81 17.94 -4.67
C GLU A 23 -32.97 17.97 -5.95
N THR A 24 -33.60 18.39 -7.03
CA THR A 24 -33.02 18.50 -8.36
C THR A 24 -32.01 19.63 -8.40
N VAL A 25 -30.73 19.30 -8.54
CA VAL A 25 -29.70 20.24 -9.01
C VAL A 25 -29.19 19.72 -10.34
N SER A 26 -29.49 20.49 -11.39
CA SER A 26 -28.96 20.29 -12.73
C SER A 26 -27.47 20.57 -12.76
N GLY A 27 -26.68 19.56 -13.01
CA GLY A 27 -25.22 19.62 -13.15
C GLY A 27 -24.65 18.25 -13.48
N GLU A 28 -25.09 17.68 -14.60
CA GLU A 28 -24.48 16.48 -15.18
C GLU A 28 -23.16 16.83 -15.87
N ASN A 29 -22.25 15.88 -15.77
CA ASN A 29 -20.98 15.73 -16.48
C ASN A 29 -19.73 16.27 -15.80
N SER A 30 -19.01 15.38 -15.07
CA SER A 30 -17.53 15.41 -15.20
C SER A 30 -16.77 14.25 -14.55
N VAL A 31 -17.37 13.35 -13.78
CA VAL A 31 -16.58 12.32 -13.08
C VAL A 31 -16.58 10.96 -13.78
N VAL A 32 -17.70 10.58 -14.42
CA VAL A 32 -17.80 9.27 -15.09
C VAL A 32 -17.09 9.27 -16.45
N SER A 33 -17.05 10.40 -17.16
CA SER A 33 -16.38 10.52 -18.46
C SER A 33 -14.84 10.43 -18.38
N ARG A 34 -14.26 10.68 -17.22
CA ARG A 34 -12.80 10.63 -17.02
C ARG A 34 -12.26 9.21 -16.88
N PHE A 35 -13.09 8.24 -16.51
CA PHE A 35 -12.68 6.83 -16.43
C PHE A 35 -12.72 6.11 -17.78
N GLU A 36 -13.49 6.60 -18.75
CA GLU A 36 -13.55 6.03 -20.10
C GLU A 36 -12.45 6.56 -21.04
N GLU A 37 -11.87 7.74 -20.77
CA GLU A 37 -10.79 8.31 -21.59
C GLU A 37 -9.40 7.75 -21.29
N ILE A 38 -9.18 7.09 -20.14
CA ILE A 38 -7.90 6.46 -19.82
C ILE A 38 -7.69 5.14 -20.60
N GLY A 39 -8.74 4.63 -21.26
CA GLY A 39 -8.71 3.38 -22.04
C GLY A 39 -8.38 3.52 -23.53
N SER A 40 -8.19 4.71 -24.07
CA SER A 40 -8.11 4.89 -25.54
C SER A 40 -7.07 5.87 -26.05
N SER A 41 -5.83 5.83 -25.60
CA SER A 41 -4.74 6.45 -26.37
C SER A 41 -3.41 5.79 -26.05
N GLU A 42 -2.93 5.09 -26.99
CA GLU A 42 -1.68 5.10 -27.72
C GLU A 42 -1.32 3.71 -28.24
N LYS A 43 -1.45 3.57 -29.56
CA LYS A 43 -0.76 2.52 -30.29
C LYS A 43 0.73 2.89 -30.32
N ALA A 44 1.51 2.31 -29.43
CA ALA A 44 2.96 2.26 -29.60
C ALA A 44 3.31 1.00 -30.38
N ASP A 45 3.89 1.20 -31.54
CA ASP A 45 4.54 0.19 -32.34
C ASP A 45 5.74 -0.37 -31.57
N SER A 46 5.67 -1.64 -31.17
CA SER A 46 6.83 -2.35 -30.65
C SER A 46 6.89 -3.76 -31.24
N SER A 47 7.71 -3.88 -32.24
CA SER A 47 8.27 -5.16 -32.67
C SER A 47 9.25 -5.67 -31.62
N ALA A 48 8.82 -6.54 -30.71
CA ALA A 48 9.69 -7.49 -30.02
C ALA A 48 8.84 -8.65 -29.45
N LYS A 49 9.19 -9.84 -29.90
CA LYS A 49 8.64 -11.13 -29.52
C LYS A 49 8.78 -11.40 -28.02
N ASP A 50 7.66 -11.62 -27.35
CA ASP A 50 7.39 -12.74 -26.44
C ASP A 50 5.94 -12.61 -25.95
N THR A 51 5.02 -13.18 -26.73
CA THR A 51 3.59 -13.21 -26.41
C THR A 51 3.27 -14.45 -25.59
N ALA A 52 3.62 -14.45 -24.31
CA ALA A 52 2.78 -15.11 -23.35
C ALA A 52 1.57 -14.20 -23.14
N SER A 53 0.40 -14.55 -23.69
CA SER A 53 -0.82 -13.77 -23.56
C SER A 53 -1.10 -13.61 -22.06
N ALA A 54 -1.08 -12.37 -21.55
CA ALA A 54 -1.41 -12.10 -20.17
C ALA A 54 -2.81 -12.64 -19.88
N GLN A 55 -2.95 -13.50 -18.84
CA GLN A 55 -4.23 -14.02 -18.45
C GLN A 55 -5.11 -12.89 -17.95
N THR A 56 -6.37 -12.88 -18.38
CA THR A 56 -7.35 -11.92 -17.88
C THR A 56 -7.70 -12.21 -16.42
N VAL A 57 -8.18 -11.22 -15.69
CA VAL A 57 -8.64 -11.35 -14.30
C VAL A 57 -9.70 -12.45 -14.19
N ASP A 58 -10.64 -12.53 -15.14
CA ASP A 58 -11.69 -13.57 -15.17
C ASP A 58 -11.12 -14.97 -15.34
N GLU A 59 -10.10 -15.15 -16.15
CA GLU A 59 -9.44 -16.46 -16.34
C GLU A 59 -8.71 -16.90 -15.07
N ILE A 60 -8.08 -15.96 -14.35
CA ILE A 60 -7.44 -16.21 -13.06
C ILE A 60 -8.51 -16.61 -12.04
N LEU A 61 -9.58 -15.81 -11.90
CA LEU A 61 -10.67 -16.07 -10.96
C LEU A 61 -11.39 -17.40 -11.20
N LYS A 62 -11.57 -17.82 -12.47
CA LYS A 62 -12.18 -19.12 -12.80
C LYS A 62 -11.34 -20.30 -12.31
N LYS A 63 -10.02 -20.16 -12.25
CA LYS A 63 -9.09 -21.21 -11.81
C LYS A 63 -8.90 -21.26 -10.29
N MET A 64 -9.24 -20.19 -9.58
CA MET A 64 -9.06 -20.07 -8.13
C MET A 64 -10.11 -20.88 -7.37
N THR A 65 -9.66 -21.59 -6.34
CA THR A 65 -10.52 -22.15 -5.29
C THR A 65 -11.13 -21.03 -4.44
N LEU A 66 -12.19 -21.33 -3.69
CA LEU A 66 -12.78 -20.37 -2.75
C LEU A 66 -11.74 -19.87 -1.73
N ARG A 67 -10.89 -20.76 -1.22
CA ARG A 67 -9.81 -20.41 -0.29
C ARG A 67 -8.83 -19.40 -0.89
N GLU A 68 -8.41 -19.61 -2.11
CA GLU A 68 -7.51 -18.69 -2.83
C GLU A 68 -8.19 -17.33 -3.06
N LYS A 69 -9.48 -17.32 -3.46
CA LYS A 69 -10.24 -16.08 -3.63
C LYS A 69 -10.36 -15.29 -2.33
N VAL A 70 -10.68 -15.98 -1.22
CA VAL A 70 -10.73 -15.35 0.11
C VAL A 70 -9.35 -14.85 0.52
N GLY A 71 -8.30 -15.61 0.23
CA GLY A 71 -6.91 -15.22 0.49
C GLY A 71 -6.52 -13.90 -0.18
N GLN A 72 -7.02 -13.64 -1.41
CA GLN A 72 -6.74 -12.40 -2.14
C GLN A 72 -7.27 -11.13 -1.44
N LEU A 73 -8.19 -11.27 -0.49
CA LEU A 73 -8.72 -10.15 0.30
C LEU A 73 -7.83 -9.76 1.49
N PHE A 74 -6.74 -10.51 1.74
CA PHE A 74 -5.91 -10.30 2.91
C PHE A 74 -4.50 -9.87 2.53
N PHE A 75 -4.05 -8.80 3.19
CA PHE A 75 -2.65 -8.43 3.29
C PHE A 75 -2.14 -8.84 4.66
N VAL A 76 -1.05 -9.58 4.69
CA VAL A 76 -0.51 -10.16 5.94
C VAL A 76 0.95 -9.77 6.14
N ARG A 77 1.41 -9.80 7.39
CA ARG A 77 2.83 -9.62 7.68
C ARG A 77 3.59 -10.91 7.37
N PRO A 78 4.86 -10.85 6.94
CA PRO A 78 5.68 -12.06 6.77
C PRO A 78 5.71 -12.93 8.03
N ASP A 79 5.74 -12.30 9.20
CA ASP A 79 5.75 -12.93 10.52
C ASP A 79 4.55 -13.88 10.74
N ALA A 80 3.42 -13.66 10.07
CA ALA A 80 2.24 -14.53 10.19
C ALA A 80 2.43 -15.91 9.57
N PHE A 81 3.42 -16.07 8.70
CA PHE A 81 3.76 -17.35 8.11
C PHE A 81 4.75 -18.16 8.97
N ASP A 82 5.44 -17.53 9.91
CA ASP A 82 6.32 -18.23 10.84
C ASP A 82 5.55 -18.79 12.03
N GLN A 83 5.35 -20.10 12.04
CA GLN A 83 4.62 -20.82 13.09
C GLN A 83 5.38 -20.91 14.43
N THR A 84 6.63 -20.53 14.46
CA THR A 84 7.42 -20.50 15.70
C THR A 84 7.14 -19.26 16.53
N LEU A 85 6.57 -18.22 15.89
CA LEU A 85 6.21 -16.96 16.54
C LEU A 85 4.84 -17.07 17.22
N THR A 86 4.75 -16.50 18.41
CA THR A 86 3.48 -16.31 19.11
C THR A 86 2.67 -15.14 18.50
N PRO A 87 1.34 -15.11 18.66
CA PRO A 87 0.54 -13.96 18.22
C PRO A 87 1.03 -12.61 18.78
N LYS A 88 1.60 -12.59 19.99
CA LYS A 88 2.18 -11.39 20.57
C LYS A 88 3.44 -10.94 19.81
N GLN A 89 4.31 -11.85 19.43
CA GLN A 89 5.51 -11.53 18.64
C GLN A 89 5.14 -11.04 17.25
N VAL A 90 4.16 -11.68 16.61
CA VAL A 90 3.67 -11.23 15.30
C VAL A 90 3.11 -9.81 15.36
N ASN A 91 2.28 -9.49 16.37
CA ASN A 91 1.47 -8.27 16.37
C ASN A 91 2.06 -7.11 17.17
N HIS A 92 2.86 -7.37 18.19
CA HIS A 92 3.32 -6.36 19.16
C HIS A 92 4.83 -6.25 19.31
N ASP A 93 5.61 -7.16 18.73
CA ASP A 93 7.06 -7.01 18.70
C ASP A 93 7.45 -6.15 17.50
N ASN A 94 7.97 -4.95 17.77
CA ASN A 94 8.38 -4.00 16.76
C ASN A 94 9.88 -4.08 16.42
N LYS A 95 10.63 -4.99 17.09
CA LYS A 95 12.08 -5.12 16.93
C LYS A 95 12.48 -6.40 16.20
N ASN A 96 11.83 -7.50 16.54
CA ASN A 96 12.19 -8.82 16.01
C ASN A 96 11.14 -9.26 14.99
N GLY A 97 11.46 -9.13 13.71
CA GLY A 97 10.62 -9.56 12.62
C GLY A 97 11.30 -10.65 11.79
N VAL A 98 10.50 -11.29 10.96
CA VAL A 98 11.02 -12.22 9.96
C VAL A 98 11.78 -11.42 8.90
N THR A 99 13.06 -11.73 8.72
CA THR A 99 13.95 -11.15 7.70
C THR A 99 14.42 -12.17 6.68
N VAL A 100 14.10 -13.46 6.88
CA VAL A 100 14.46 -14.56 5.97
C VAL A 100 13.24 -15.42 5.71
N TRP A 101 12.97 -15.66 4.43
CA TRP A 101 11.92 -16.59 4.00
C TRP A 101 12.46 -18.00 3.90
N ASN A 102 11.71 -19.01 4.36
CA ASN A 102 12.12 -20.40 4.35
C ASN A 102 11.02 -21.36 3.86
N GLU A 103 11.36 -22.61 3.62
CA GLU A 103 10.45 -23.63 3.09
C GLU A 103 9.21 -23.89 3.96
N LYS A 104 9.33 -23.79 5.29
CA LYS A 104 8.18 -23.95 6.20
C LYS A 104 7.17 -22.82 6.03
N MET A 105 7.66 -21.61 5.78
CA MET A 105 6.81 -20.45 5.49
C MET A 105 6.17 -20.59 4.10
N THR A 106 6.89 -21.11 3.10
CA THR A 106 6.35 -21.46 1.79
C THR A 106 5.19 -22.44 1.91
N ALA A 107 5.40 -23.56 2.59
CA ALA A 107 4.33 -24.54 2.83
C ALA A 107 3.14 -23.94 3.62
N ARG A 108 3.40 -22.99 4.49
CA ARG A 108 2.34 -22.26 5.19
C ARG A 108 1.55 -21.36 4.25
N MET A 109 2.21 -20.64 3.35
CA MET A 109 1.56 -19.79 2.34
C MET A 109 0.71 -20.60 1.36
N GLU A 110 1.13 -21.79 0.95
CA GLU A 110 0.32 -22.70 0.11
C GLU A 110 -1.01 -23.06 0.78
N ASN A 111 -0.99 -23.31 2.09
CA ASN A 111 -2.19 -23.63 2.86
C ASN A 111 -3.05 -22.41 3.20
N TYR A 112 -2.45 -21.24 3.31
CA TYR A 112 -3.08 -19.97 3.67
C TYR A 112 -2.62 -18.88 2.70
N PRO A 113 -3.10 -18.91 1.45
CA PRO A 113 -2.72 -17.93 0.45
C PRO A 113 -3.16 -16.53 0.87
N ALA A 114 -2.37 -15.53 0.49
CA ALA A 114 -2.64 -14.12 0.72
C ALA A 114 -2.64 -13.35 -0.61
N GLY A 115 -3.34 -12.23 -0.69
CA GLY A 115 -3.30 -11.32 -1.82
C GLY A 115 -2.08 -10.41 -1.80
N GLY A 116 -1.55 -10.16 -0.61
CA GLY A 116 -0.35 -9.34 -0.47
C GLY A 116 0.35 -9.48 0.86
N VAL A 117 1.52 -8.87 0.92
CA VAL A 117 2.39 -8.86 2.11
C VAL A 117 2.74 -7.42 2.47
N VAL A 118 2.49 -7.06 3.74
CA VAL A 118 2.88 -5.75 4.29
C VAL A 118 4.20 -5.89 5.03
N MET A 119 5.21 -5.18 4.56
CA MET A 119 6.52 -5.11 5.21
C MET A 119 6.55 -3.99 6.23
N PHE A 120 7.11 -4.26 7.40
CA PHE A 120 7.36 -3.28 8.45
C PHE A 120 8.87 -3.12 8.67
N GLY A 121 9.29 -2.05 9.31
CA GLY A 121 10.70 -1.81 9.59
C GLY A 121 11.42 -3.00 10.22
N LYS A 122 10.75 -3.78 11.09
CA LYS A 122 11.29 -5.01 11.67
C LYS A 122 11.60 -6.15 10.69
N ASN A 123 11.06 -6.06 9.46
CA ASN A 123 11.28 -7.05 8.40
C ASN A 123 12.34 -6.59 7.39
N ILE A 124 12.88 -5.40 7.58
CA ILE A 124 13.80 -4.72 6.66
C ILE A 124 15.12 -4.50 7.39
N ASP A 125 16.19 -5.11 6.88
CA ASP A 125 17.52 -5.05 7.49
C ASP A 125 18.53 -4.40 6.52
N THR A 126 18.74 -5.02 5.37
CA THR A 126 19.65 -4.53 4.34
C THR A 126 18.98 -4.56 2.96
N PRO A 127 19.45 -3.74 2.00
CA PRO A 127 18.97 -3.77 0.61
C PRO A 127 18.98 -5.17 0.00
N LYS A 128 20.05 -5.93 0.21
CA LYS A 128 20.20 -7.29 -0.31
C LYS A 128 19.21 -8.25 0.36
N GLN A 129 19.09 -8.17 1.69
CA GLN A 129 18.15 -9.01 2.45
C GLN A 129 16.72 -8.78 1.95
N LEU A 130 16.30 -7.52 1.84
CA LEU A 130 14.95 -7.16 1.41
C LEU A 130 14.65 -7.68 0.00
N LYS A 131 15.52 -7.41 -0.98
CA LYS A 131 15.36 -7.92 -2.36
C LYS A 131 15.28 -9.45 -2.40
N THR A 132 16.13 -10.14 -1.64
CA THR A 132 16.09 -11.60 -1.56
C THR A 132 14.79 -12.11 -0.97
N MET A 133 14.33 -11.51 0.12
CA MET A 133 13.11 -11.92 0.82
C MET A 133 11.86 -11.70 -0.05
N VAL A 134 11.72 -10.52 -0.67
CA VAL A 134 10.62 -10.20 -1.61
C VAL A 134 10.61 -11.19 -2.77
N SER A 135 11.75 -11.44 -3.39
CA SER A 135 11.88 -12.41 -4.49
C SER A 135 11.48 -13.82 -4.07
N SER A 136 11.94 -14.28 -2.89
CA SER A 136 11.62 -15.63 -2.38
C SER A 136 10.13 -15.80 -2.10
N MET A 137 9.48 -14.81 -1.51
CA MET A 137 8.02 -14.81 -1.28
C MET A 137 7.25 -14.80 -2.60
N GLN A 138 7.68 -13.98 -3.56
CA GLN A 138 7.04 -13.92 -4.88
C GLN A 138 7.15 -15.25 -5.64
N GLN A 139 8.30 -15.93 -5.56
CA GLN A 139 8.50 -17.24 -6.18
C GLN A 139 7.69 -18.36 -5.49
N ALA A 140 7.46 -18.24 -4.19
CA ALA A 140 6.67 -19.19 -3.41
C ALA A 140 5.15 -19.04 -3.67
N ALA A 141 4.70 -17.88 -4.13
CA ALA A 141 3.28 -17.59 -4.31
C ALA A 141 2.74 -18.16 -5.62
N LYS A 142 1.60 -18.84 -5.55
CA LYS A 142 0.88 -19.36 -6.74
C LYS A 142 0.25 -18.23 -7.56
N THR A 143 -0.26 -17.22 -6.89
CA THR A 143 -0.77 -15.98 -7.49
C THR A 143 0.19 -14.86 -7.10
N PRO A 144 0.56 -13.96 -8.03
CA PRO A 144 1.46 -12.86 -7.70
C PRO A 144 0.99 -12.06 -6.49
N LEU A 145 1.91 -11.80 -5.55
CA LEU A 145 1.65 -11.04 -4.35
C LEU A 145 1.78 -9.54 -4.63
N LEU A 146 0.92 -8.75 -4.00
CA LEU A 146 1.13 -7.32 -3.85
C LEU A 146 2.01 -7.07 -2.62
N PHE A 147 3.17 -6.46 -2.80
CA PHE A 147 4.01 -6.04 -1.68
C PHE A 147 3.70 -4.60 -1.31
N CYS A 148 3.46 -4.38 -0.01
CA CYS A 148 3.04 -3.11 0.54
C CYS A 148 3.97 -2.66 1.67
N VAL A 149 4.06 -1.35 1.84
CA VAL A 149 4.84 -0.72 2.92
C VAL A 149 4.22 0.63 3.29
N ASP A 150 4.56 1.14 4.47
CA ASP A 150 4.33 2.54 4.83
C ASP A 150 5.60 3.34 4.52
N GLU A 151 5.69 3.95 3.37
CA GLU A 151 6.80 4.82 2.96
C GLU A 151 6.27 6.22 2.67
N GLU A 152 5.66 6.84 3.71
CA GLU A 152 5.01 8.14 3.60
C GLU A 152 5.98 9.28 3.26
N GLY A 153 7.26 9.06 3.54
CA GLY A 153 8.29 10.07 3.64
C GLY A 153 8.37 10.67 5.07
N GLY A 154 9.39 11.46 5.35
CA GLY A 154 9.63 11.99 6.70
C GLY A 154 9.85 10.88 7.73
N ARG A 155 9.22 11.02 8.91
CA ARG A 155 9.43 10.07 10.03
C ARG A 155 8.81 8.69 9.81
N VAL A 156 7.88 8.55 8.87
CA VAL A 156 7.29 7.27 8.51
C VAL A 156 7.79 6.87 7.12
N ALA A 157 8.96 6.27 7.11
CA ALA A 157 9.59 5.70 5.93
C ALA A 157 10.36 4.45 6.36
N ARG A 158 9.92 3.27 5.91
CA ARG A 158 10.48 2.01 6.42
C ARG A 158 11.79 1.64 5.73
N LEU A 159 11.96 2.04 4.47
CA LEU A 159 13.19 1.84 3.71
C LEU A 159 14.15 3.00 3.93
N ALA A 160 13.73 4.23 3.62
CA ALA A 160 14.60 5.39 3.63
C ALA A 160 15.17 5.72 5.02
N ASN A 161 14.45 5.39 6.10
CA ASN A 161 14.94 5.56 7.46
C ASN A 161 15.71 4.35 8.01
N THR A 162 15.90 3.28 7.22
CA THR A 162 16.70 2.13 7.62
C THR A 162 18.14 2.33 7.19
N ALA A 163 19.07 2.19 8.14
CA ALA A 163 20.50 2.35 7.87
C ALA A 163 21.00 1.41 6.76
N GLY A 164 21.80 1.95 5.85
CA GLY A 164 22.39 1.21 4.74
C GLY A 164 21.58 1.21 3.44
N PHE A 165 20.41 1.86 3.40
CA PHE A 165 19.65 1.99 2.17
C PHE A 165 20.06 3.17 1.29
N ASP A 166 20.69 4.20 1.81
CA ASP A 166 21.17 5.37 1.05
C ASP A 166 20.12 5.91 0.05
N LEU A 167 18.89 6.09 0.53
CA LEU A 167 17.74 6.56 -0.24
C LEU A 167 17.42 8.02 0.07
N PRO A 168 16.79 8.75 -0.87
CA PRO A 168 16.32 10.11 -0.60
C PRO A 168 15.39 10.15 0.62
N THR A 169 15.64 11.10 1.52
CA THR A 169 14.85 11.36 2.72
C THR A 169 14.19 12.73 2.65
N TYR A 170 13.10 12.90 3.37
CA TYR A 170 12.37 14.16 3.50
C TYR A 170 12.22 14.51 4.98
N ASP A 171 12.33 15.79 5.30
CA ASP A 171 12.15 16.27 6.68
C ASP A 171 10.75 15.90 7.19
N SER A 172 9.72 16.26 6.43
CA SER A 172 8.33 15.88 6.70
C SER A 172 7.43 16.20 5.50
N MET A 173 6.24 15.62 5.47
CA MET A 173 5.21 16.01 4.49
C MET A 173 4.68 17.42 4.78
N ALA A 174 4.66 17.85 6.04
CA ALA A 174 4.35 19.23 6.41
C ALA A 174 5.33 20.24 5.80
N ALA A 175 6.62 19.91 5.74
CA ALA A 175 7.62 20.77 5.10
C ALA A 175 7.36 20.90 3.59
N ILE A 176 6.98 19.82 2.92
CA ILE A 176 6.57 19.86 1.51
C ILE A 176 5.28 20.68 1.36
N GLY A 177 4.29 20.46 2.21
CA GLY A 177 3.03 21.22 2.20
C GLY A 177 3.21 22.71 2.40
N ALA A 178 4.16 23.10 3.26
CA ALA A 178 4.49 24.51 3.54
C ALA A 178 5.07 25.26 2.32
N THR A 179 5.56 24.55 1.30
CA THR A 179 5.99 25.18 0.04
C THR A 179 4.83 25.77 -0.74
N GLY A 180 3.61 25.25 -0.53
CA GLY A 180 2.42 25.64 -1.28
C GLY A 180 2.41 25.12 -2.74
N ASP A 181 3.49 24.51 -3.20
CA ASP A 181 3.67 24.03 -4.58
C ASP A 181 3.45 22.53 -4.69
N PRO A 182 2.35 22.07 -5.35
CA PRO A 182 2.06 20.64 -5.53
C PRO A 182 3.14 19.87 -6.30
N GLU A 183 3.95 20.53 -7.12
CA GLU A 183 5.04 19.89 -7.86
C GLU A 183 6.07 19.24 -6.91
N ASN A 184 6.27 19.83 -5.72
CA ASN A 184 7.14 19.21 -4.71
C ASN A 184 6.57 17.92 -4.14
N ALA A 185 5.25 17.83 -4.00
CA ALA A 185 4.57 16.59 -3.57
C ALA A 185 4.61 15.52 -4.67
N TYR A 186 4.38 15.91 -5.93
CA TYR A 186 4.53 15.03 -7.09
C TYR A 186 5.96 14.48 -7.19
N ALA A 187 6.97 15.32 -7.11
CA ALA A 187 8.38 14.92 -7.17
C ALA A 187 8.74 13.94 -6.03
N ALA A 188 8.21 14.18 -4.82
CA ALA A 188 8.39 13.27 -3.70
C ALA A 188 7.75 11.91 -3.96
N GLY A 189 6.48 11.88 -4.41
CA GLY A 189 5.78 10.64 -4.76
C GLY A 189 6.49 9.83 -5.85
N LYS A 190 6.95 10.51 -6.91
CA LYS A 190 7.71 9.88 -7.99
C LYS A 190 9.05 9.30 -7.51
N THR A 191 9.76 10.02 -6.69
CA THR A 191 11.05 9.59 -6.13
C THR A 191 10.88 8.36 -5.23
N ILE A 192 9.91 8.42 -4.30
CA ILE A 192 9.58 7.30 -3.40
C ILE A 192 9.12 6.10 -4.23
N GLY A 193 8.19 6.29 -5.15
CA GLY A 193 7.68 5.23 -6.00
C GLY A 193 8.77 4.54 -6.83
N ASN A 194 9.72 5.27 -7.36
CA ASN A 194 10.84 4.70 -8.13
C ASN A 194 11.67 3.73 -7.30
N TYR A 195 12.10 4.12 -6.11
CA TYR A 195 12.88 3.18 -5.30
C TYR A 195 12.02 2.05 -4.71
N LEU A 196 10.76 2.29 -4.36
CA LEU A 196 9.86 1.22 -3.95
C LEU A 196 9.72 0.14 -5.02
N LYS A 197 9.53 0.55 -6.27
CA LYS A 197 9.48 -0.37 -7.43
C LYS A 197 10.77 -1.17 -7.59
N GLU A 198 11.94 -0.54 -7.40
CA GLU A 198 13.24 -1.21 -7.45
C GLU A 198 13.37 -2.33 -6.40
N TYR A 199 12.76 -2.16 -5.23
CA TYR A 199 12.72 -3.17 -4.16
C TYR A 199 11.56 -4.17 -4.30
N GLY A 200 10.72 -4.05 -5.35
CA GLY A 200 9.64 -4.98 -5.66
C GLY A 200 8.32 -4.67 -4.97
N PHE A 201 8.16 -3.46 -4.41
CA PHE A 201 6.88 -3.01 -3.88
C PHE A 201 5.94 -2.56 -5.00
N SER A 202 4.67 -2.90 -4.85
CA SER A 202 3.61 -2.56 -5.79
C SER A 202 2.59 -1.57 -5.22
N VAL A 203 2.54 -1.42 -3.90
CA VAL A 203 1.59 -0.54 -3.21
C VAL A 203 2.32 0.20 -2.09
N ASP A 204 2.12 1.51 -2.00
CA ASP A 204 2.47 2.28 -0.81
C ASP A 204 1.20 2.64 -0.02
N PHE A 205 1.25 2.45 1.30
CA PHE A 205 0.22 2.94 2.20
C PHE A 205 0.46 4.43 2.50
N ALA A 206 0.41 5.21 1.45
CA ALA A 206 0.53 6.66 1.36
C ALA A 206 -0.32 7.15 0.17
N PRO A 207 -0.64 8.44 0.07
CA PRO A 207 -0.31 9.52 1.00
C PRO A 207 -1.25 9.63 2.21
N VAL A 208 -0.80 10.41 3.21
CA VAL A 208 -1.62 10.82 4.35
C VAL A 208 -2.50 12.01 3.93
N ALA A 209 -3.82 11.79 3.94
CA ALA A 209 -4.82 12.81 3.59
C ALA A 209 -5.51 13.44 4.82
N ASP A 210 -5.03 13.13 6.01
CA ASP A 210 -5.49 13.80 7.23
C ASP A 210 -5.05 15.28 7.23
N ALA A 211 -5.93 16.18 7.65
CA ALA A 211 -5.58 17.57 7.90
C ALA A 211 -5.22 17.74 9.38
N ASN A 212 -4.04 18.27 9.69
CA ASN A 212 -3.57 18.43 11.06
C ASN A 212 -4.22 19.66 11.72
N THR A 213 -5.52 19.55 12.06
CA THR A 213 -6.29 20.64 12.67
C THR A 213 -6.11 20.74 14.19
N ASN A 214 -5.67 19.63 14.83
CA ASN A 214 -5.31 19.64 16.25
C ASN A 214 -3.79 19.61 16.44
N PRO A 215 -3.15 20.72 16.83
CA PRO A 215 -1.70 20.80 16.99
C PRO A 215 -1.15 19.90 18.11
N ASN A 216 -2.01 19.37 18.99
CA ASN A 216 -1.62 18.44 20.04
C ASN A 216 -1.60 17.00 19.57
N ASN A 217 -2.11 16.68 18.38
CA ASN A 217 -2.03 15.35 17.81
C ASN A 217 -0.61 15.05 17.32
N GLN A 218 0.14 14.28 18.11
CA GLN A 218 1.50 13.89 17.78
C GLN A 218 1.57 12.66 16.88
N VAL A 219 0.46 11.97 16.65
CA VAL A 219 0.45 10.75 15.83
C VAL A 219 0.46 11.13 14.35
N ILE A 220 -0.40 12.03 13.93
CA ILE A 220 -0.39 12.58 12.58
C ILE A 220 0.64 13.72 12.49
N GLY A 221 0.43 14.84 13.17
CA GLY A 221 1.40 15.93 13.24
C GLY A 221 1.97 16.31 11.87
N ASP A 222 3.28 16.24 11.76
CA ASP A 222 4.07 16.58 10.57
C ASP A 222 3.97 15.58 9.40
N ARG A 223 3.25 14.46 9.57
CA ARG A 223 2.90 13.54 8.47
C ARG A 223 1.84 14.13 7.54
N ALA A 224 0.97 15.01 8.04
CA ALA A 224 0.00 15.73 7.22
C ALA A 224 0.67 16.88 6.45
N PHE A 225 0.26 17.10 5.20
CA PHE A 225 0.77 18.21 4.39
C PHE A 225 0.42 19.57 4.95
N SER A 226 -0.74 19.72 5.61
CA SER A 226 -1.26 20.99 6.14
C SER A 226 -2.35 20.77 7.17
N ASN A 227 -2.75 21.84 7.85
CA ASN A 227 -3.99 21.95 8.60
C ASN A 227 -5.19 22.43 7.74
N ASP A 228 -4.92 22.90 6.51
CA ASP A 228 -5.94 23.31 5.56
C ASP A 228 -6.31 22.15 4.63
N PRO A 229 -7.57 21.66 4.65
CA PRO A 229 -8.01 20.53 3.82
C PRO A 229 -7.83 20.76 2.30
N GLN A 230 -7.94 22.01 1.84
CA GLN A 230 -7.76 22.34 0.42
C GLN A 230 -6.30 22.15 -0.01
N THR A 231 -5.37 22.57 0.83
CA THR A 231 -3.95 22.35 0.61
C THR A 231 -3.61 20.86 0.66
N VAL A 232 -4.12 20.13 1.68
CA VAL A 232 -3.95 18.67 1.75
C VAL A 232 -4.43 18.00 0.48
N SER A 233 -5.63 18.34 0.00
CA SER A 233 -6.20 17.73 -1.21
C SER A 233 -5.31 17.94 -2.45
N ARG A 234 -4.78 19.17 -2.66
CA ARG A 234 -3.88 19.44 -3.79
C ARG A 234 -2.57 18.65 -3.70
N MET A 235 -1.94 18.63 -2.52
CA MET A 235 -0.68 17.93 -2.30
C MET A 235 -0.83 16.42 -2.43
N VAL A 236 -1.89 15.86 -1.85
CA VAL A 236 -2.21 14.43 -1.93
C VAL A 236 -2.44 14.01 -3.39
N SER A 237 -3.23 14.77 -4.16
CA SER A 237 -3.46 14.45 -5.58
C SER A 237 -2.15 14.44 -6.37
N ALA A 238 -1.31 15.45 -6.20
CA ALA A 238 -0.03 15.52 -6.88
C ALA A 238 0.93 14.39 -6.47
N GLN A 239 0.98 14.02 -5.19
CA GLN A 239 1.81 12.92 -4.73
C GLN A 239 1.34 11.57 -5.31
N ILE A 240 0.02 11.36 -5.41
CA ILE A 240 -0.56 10.17 -6.06
C ILE A 240 -0.12 10.09 -7.53
N ASP A 241 -0.20 11.19 -8.26
CA ASP A 241 0.22 11.25 -9.67
C ASP A 241 1.71 10.86 -9.79
N GLY A 242 2.56 11.32 -8.87
CA GLY A 242 3.97 10.94 -8.82
C GLY A 242 4.19 9.45 -8.58
N PHE A 243 3.49 8.85 -7.62
CA PHE A 243 3.54 7.39 -7.37
C PHE A 243 3.08 6.58 -8.57
N HIS A 244 1.97 7.00 -9.19
CA HIS A 244 1.41 6.30 -10.35
C HIS A 244 2.35 6.37 -11.56
N GLU A 245 3.01 7.50 -11.79
CA GLU A 245 4.02 7.60 -12.85
C GLU A 245 5.20 6.67 -12.61
N ALA A 246 5.61 6.48 -11.35
CA ALA A 246 6.61 5.47 -10.99
C ALA A 246 6.11 4.02 -11.12
N GLY A 247 4.79 3.81 -11.28
CA GLY A 247 4.15 2.51 -11.40
C GLY A 247 3.92 1.81 -10.05
N VAL A 248 3.70 2.59 -8.99
CA VAL A 248 3.32 2.14 -7.66
C VAL A 248 1.91 2.60 -7.34
N LEU A 249 1.06 1.69 -6.87
CA LEU A 249 -0.29 1.98 -6.43
C LEU A 249 -0.25 2.65 -5.05
N THR A 250 -1.27 3.45 -4.75
CA THR A 250 -1.39 4.19 -3.51
C THR A 250 -2.59 3.74 -2.69
N CYS A 251 -2.50 3.89 -1.37
CA CYS A 251 -3.59 3.70 -0.44
C CYS A 251 -3.72 4.94 0.44
N ILE A 252 -4.61 5.85 0.04
CA ILE A 252 -4.88 7.10 0.77
C ILE A 252 -5.38 6.77 2.18
N LYS A 253 -4.79 7.41 3.19
CA LYS A 253 -5.12 7.14 4.59
C LYS A 253 -5.25 8.43 5.39
N HIS A 254 -6.03 8.40 6.49
CA HIS A 254 -6.61 7.22 7.16
C HIS A 254 -8.14 7.28 7.09
N PHE A 255 -8.71 6.87 5.97
CA PHE A 255 -10.16 6.90 5.79
C PHE A 255 -10.89 6.09 6.89
N PRO A 256 -12.01 6.57 7.45
CA PRO A 256 -12.73 7.81 7.14
C PRO A 256 -12.17 9.06 7.81
N GLY A 257 -11.03 9.00 8.44
CA GLY A 257 -10.28 9.99 9.19
C GLY A 257 -9.61 9.35 10.39
N HIS A 258 -8.38 9.80 10.74
CA HIS A 258 -7.63 9.26 11.88
C HIS A 258 -8.31 9.57 13.21
N GLY A 259 -9.10 10.64 13.25
CA GLY A 259 -9.76 11.18 14.46
C GLY A 259 -8.85 12.15 15.21
N ASP A 260 -9.45 13.24 15.65
CA ASP A 260 -8.79 14.30 16.44
C ASP A 260 -7.49 14.83 15.79
N THR A 261 -7.52 15.00 14.48
CA THR A 261 -6.41 15.56 13.67
C THR A 261 -6.65 17.02 13.36
#